data_4f718a1729adae1d27c7ea8cb6f7a62e
#
_entry.id   4f718a1729adae1d27c7ea8cb6f7a62e
#
_cell.length_a   1.000
_cell.length_b   1.000
_cell.length_c   1.000
_cell.angle_alpha   90.00
_cell.angle_beta   90.00
_cell.angle_gamma   90.00
#
_symmetry.space_group_name_H-M   'P 1'
#
loop_
_entity.id
_entity.type
_entity.pdbx_description
1 polymer ?
#
loop_
_entity_poly.entity_id
_entity_poly.type
_entity_poly.pdbx_seq_one_letter_code
_entity_poly.pdbx_strand_id
1 'polypeptide(L)'
;MFNKHKIIKDECMLTGCFKKKGYDWWWHSFTARDAETNEEKPFFLEFFVVNPAKAKDRPTFGQLGETPSYLMVKIGTWGKNKTQVHNFYPWKDVKLRGKAPFSVEANGCYLDEYSTYGHAKVTEEEANAHPEYMCGAGEFEWNLKIQKDIAWNVGYGTSRLFRFLKAFEMYWHAEGMKTFYEGYVIYNGRKYIVSKENCYGYADKNWGRNFTTPWVWLSSNNLYSNVHKKKLENSVFDVGGGKPKVYFVSI
;
A
#
# COMPACT_ATOMS: atom_id res chain seq x y z
N MET A 1 25.07 7.35 9.19
CA MET A 1 23.96 7.56 10.14
C MET A 1 22.67 7.65 9.33
N PHE A 2 21.74 6.71 9.50
CA PHE A 2 20.45 6.74 8.80
C PHE A 2 19.60 7.86 9.39
N ASN A 3 19.13 8.77 8.56
CA ASN A 3 18.23 9.83 9.00
C ASN A 3 16.80 9.24 9.08
N LYS A 4 16.29 9.03 10.30
CA LYS A 4 14.96 8.45 10.55
C LYS A 4 13.86 9.17 9.74
N HIS A 5 13.93 10.49 9.61
CA HIS A 5 12.95 11.27 8.83
C HIS A 5 12.93 10.96 7.33
N LYS A 6 14.04 10.46 6.75
CA LYS A 6 14.07 10.04 5.35
C LYS A 6 13.57 8.61 5.15
N ILE A 7 13.67 7.77 6.17
CA ILE A 7 13.29 6.36 6.09
C ILE A 7 11.76 6.21 6.09
N ILE A 8 11.04 7.06 6.81
CA ILE A 8 9.57 6.98 6.96
C ILE A 8 8.78 7.73 5.87
N LYS A 9 9.44 8.25 4.84
CA LYS A 9 8.81 9.06 3.79
C LYS A 9 8.22 8.21 2.66
N ASP A 10 7.07 8.66 2.17
CA ASP A 10 6.28 8.02 1.12
C ASP A 10 6.50 8.61 -0.28
N GLU A 11 7.66 9.18 -0.57
CA GLU A 11 7.91 9.83 -1.86
C GLU A 11 7.58 8.91 -3.04
N CYS A 12 6.89 9.45 -4.05
CA CYS A 12 6.61 8.72 -5.29
C CYS A 12 7.89 8.55 -6.11
N MET A 13 8.18 7.31 -6.47
CA MET A 13 9.40 6.90 -7.15
C MET A 13 9.24 6.80 -8.68
N LEU A 14 8.07 7.14 -9.23
CA LEU A 14 7.81 7.15 -10.68
C LEU A 14 8.49 8.32 -11.37
N THR A 15 9.80 8.22 -11.55
CA THR A 15 10.63 9.21 -12.23
C THR A 15 11.27 8.64 -13.49
N GLY A 16 11.59 9.48 -14.49
CA GLY A 16 12.22 9.04 -15.74
C GLY A 16 11.41 7.97 -16.47
N CYS A 17 12.05 6.85 -16.79
CA CYS A 17 11.40 5.75 -17.53
C CYS A 17 10.25 5.09 -16.76
N PHE A 18 10.25 5.10 -15.43
CA PHE A 18 9.15 4.56 -14.62
C PHE A 18 7.83 5.33 -14.78
N LYS A 19 7.85 6.58 -15.24
CA LYS A 19 6.61 7.29 -15.60
C LYS A 19 5.86 6.69 -16.78
N LYS A 20 6.60 6.03 -17.71
CA LYS A 20 6.05 5.45 -18.93
C LYS A 20 5.79 3.95 -18.82
N LYS A 21 6.59 3.28 -17.99
CA LYS A 21 6.50 1.84 -17.74
C LYS A 21 6.93 1.57 -16.30
N GLY A 22 5.98 1.74 -15.38
CA GLY A 22 6.23 1.52 -13.97
C GLY A 22 5.00 1.70 -13.11
N TYR A 23 5.12 1.21 -11.91
CA TYR A 23 4.13 1.32 -10.86
C TYR A 23 4.80 1.82 -9.58
N ASP A 24 3.99 2.37 -8.68
CA ASP A 24 4.33 2.66 -7.29
C ASP A 24 3.11 2.42 -6.43
N TRP A 25 3.27 1.80 -5.26
CA TRP A 25 2.17 1.60 -4.34
C TRP A 25 2.56 1.96 -2.91
N TRP A 26 1.54 2.33 -2.14
CA TRP A 26 1.59 2.53 -0.70
C TRP A 26 0.61 1.56 -0.07
N TRP A 27 1.14 0.65 0.71
CA TRP A 27 0.39 -0.38 1.40
C TRP A 27 0.30 -0.09 2.89
N HIS A 28 -0.89 -0.24 3.44
CA HIS A 28 -1.18 -0.09 4.85
C HIS A 28 -1.99 -1.27 5.33
N SER A 29 -1.67 -1.84 6.50
CA SER A 29 -2.48 -2.85 7.14
C SER A 29 -2.57 -2.61 8.63
N PHE A 30 -3.69 -2.94 9.21
CA PHE A 30 -3.96 -2.70 10.62
C PHE A 30 -5.10 -3.59 11.11
N THR A 31 -5.18 -3.76 12.45
CA THR A 31 -6.29 -4.41 13.14
C THR A 31 -7.19 -3.35 13.74
N ALA A 32 -8.50 -3.53 13.61
CA ALA A 32 -9.53 -2.73 14.25
C ALA A 32 -10.40 -3.59 15.15
N ARG A 33 -11.16 -2.97 16.03
CA ARG A 33 -12.14 -3.63 16.89
C ARG A 33 -13.53 -3.16 16.56
N ASP A 34 -14.42 -4.10 16.41
CA ASP A 34 -15.84 -3.84 16.26
C ASP A 34 -16.36 -2.98 17.42
N ALA A 35 -17.07 -1.90 17.11
CA ALA A 35 -17.52 -0.94 18.12
C ALA A 35 -18.57 -1.50 19.07
N GLU A 36 -19.30 -2.57 18.69
CA GLU A 36 -20.36 -3.18 19.48
C GLU A 36 -19.87 -4.44 20.21
N THR A 37 -19.18 -5.34 19.48
CA THR A 37 -18.79 -6.67 20.01
C THR A 37 -17.36 -6.70 20.54
N ASN A 38 -16.54 -5.69 20.24
CA ASN A 38 -15.11 -5.63 20.53
C ASN A 38 -14.28 -6.76 19.85
N GLU A 39 -14.85 -7.49 18.89
CA GLU A 39 -14.12 -8.50 18.11
C GLU A 39 -13.08 -7.84 17.21
N GLU A 40 -11.92 -8.48 17.09
CA GLU A 40 -10.85 -8.03 16.21
C GLU A 40 -11.16 -8.35 14.75
N LYS A 41 -10.87 -7.38 13.87
CA LYS A 41 -10.92 -7.55 12.43
C LYS A 41 -9.72 -6.88 11.77
N PRO A 42 -8.95 -7.63 10.94
CA PRO A 42 -7.84 -7.06 10.20
C PRO A 42 -8.30 -6.40 8.91
N PHE A 43 -7.73 -5.24 8.61
CA PHE A 43 -7.97 -4.47 7.40
C PHE A 43 -6.67 -4.15 6.67
N PHE A 44 -6.77 -3.88 5.38
CA PHE A 44 -5.68 -3.34 4.57
C PHE A 44 -6.21 -2.26 3.63
N LEU A 45 -5.32 -1.35 3.26
CA LEU A 45 -5.56 -0.25 2.34
C LEU A 45 -4.37 -0.11 1.41
N GLU A 46 -4.61 0.13 0.13
CA GLU A 46 -3.58 0.32 -0.88
C GLU A 46 -3.94 1.46 -1.83
N PHE A 47 -2.99 2.35 -2.05
CA PHE A 47 -2.98 3.28 -3.16
C PHE A 47 -1.93 2.81 -4.17
N PHE A 48 -2.35 2.52 -5.39
CA PHE A 48 -1.52 1.91 -6.43
C PHE A 48 -1.58 2.72 -7.71
N VAL A 49 -0.46 3.28 -8.14
CA VAL A 49 -0.37 4.14 -9.31
C VAL A 49 0.44 3.49 -10.43
N VAL A 50 -0.03 3.62 -11.66
CA VAL A 50 0.56 2.99 -12.84
C VAL A 50 0.71 4.00 -13.97
N ASN A 51 1.90 4.03 -14.57
CA ASN A 51 2.23 4.71 -15.82
C ASN A 51 1.62 6.13 -16.01
N PRO A 52 1.90 7.09 -15.13
CA PRO A 52 1.30 8.43 -15.21
C PRO A 52 1.55 9.16 -16.53
N ALA A 53 2.66 8.89 -17.21
CA ALA A 53 2.97 9.49 -18.51
C ALA A 53 2.18 8.89 -19.69
N LYS A 54 1.34 7.91 -19.44
CA LYS A 54 0.43 7.29 -20.40
C LYS A 54 -1.03 7.62 -20.13
N ALA A 55 -1.25 8.62 -19.28
CA ALA A 55 -2.56 9.05 -18.83
C ALA A 55 -3.55 9.27 -20.00
N LYS A 56 -4.78 8.81 -19.79
CA LYS A 56 -5.95 9.03 -20.63
C LYS A 56 -7.10 9.55 -19.78
N ASP A 57 -8.18 9.95 -20.42
CA ASP A 57 -9.38 10.46 -19.74
C ASP A 57 -10.15 9.39 -18.97
N ARG A 58 -9.82 8.11 -19.20
CA ARG A 58 -10.36 6.95 -18.49
C ARG A 58 -9.22 6.06 -17.97
N PRO A 59 -9.46 5.24 -16.93
CA PRO A 59 -8.53 4.19 -16.55
C PRO A 59 -8.32 3.22 -17.73
N THR A 60 -7.08 2.76 -17.95
CA THR A 60 -6.75 1.74 -18.93
C THR A 60 -6.08 0.56 -18.25
N PHE A 61 -6.45 -0.67 -18.63
CA PHE A 61 -6.08 -1.91 -17.94
C PHE A 61 -5.21 -2.86 -18.79
N GLY A 62 -4.74 -2.42 -19.93
CA GLY A 62 -3.92 -3.24 -20.83
C GLY A 62 -4.74 -4.11 -21.78
N GLN A 63 -6.04 -3.98 -21.81
CA GLN A 63 -6.90 -4.60 -22.82
C GLN A 63 -6.65 -3.98 -24.20
N LEU A 64 -6.84 -4.76 -25.25
CA LEU A 64 -6.66 -4.32 -26.65
C LEU A 64 -5.29 -3.68 -26.93
N GLY A 65 -4.23 -4.09 -26.22
CA GLY A 65 -2.87 -3.57 -26.40
C GLY A 65 -2.62 -2.19 -25.80
N GLU A 66 -3.57 -1.64 -25.04
CA GLU A 66 -3.37 -0.39 -24.30
C GLU A 66 -2.37 -0.56 -23.17
N THR A 67 -1.57 0.45 -22.92
CA THR A 67 -0.70 0.48 -21.74
C THR A 67 -1.56 0.78 -20.49
N PRO A 68 -1.53 -0.04 -19.42
CA PRO A 68 -2.24 0.26 -18.18
C PRO A 68 -1.86 1.63 -17.64
N SER A 69 -2.85 2.43 -17.21
CA SER A 69 -2.61 3.77 -16.65
C SER A 69 -3.79 4.19 -15.78
N TYR A 70 -3.58 4.25 -14.47
CA TYR A 70 -4.61 4.61 -13.48
C TYR A 70 -4.00 4.85 -12.10
N LEU A 71 -4.81 5.41 -11.18
CA LEU A 71 -4.70 5.18 -9.74
C LEU A 71 -5.78 4.17 -9.34
N MET A 72 -5.41 3.14 -8.60
CA MET A 72 -6.33 2.26 -7.89
C MET A 72 -6.27 2.57 -6.39
N VAL A 73 -7.44 2.71 -5.78
CA VAL A 73 -7.59 2.70 -4.32
C VAL A 73 -8.30 1.41 -3.95
N LYS A 74 -7.64 0.60 -3.16
CA LYS A 74 -8.11 -0.71 -2.70
C LYS A 74 -8.22 -0.71 -1.19
N ILE A 75 -9.31 -1.24 -0.68
CA ILE A 75 -9.48 -1.54 0.74
C ILE A 75 -10.12 -2.90 0.91
N GLY A 76 -9.75 -3.61 1.97
CA GLY A 76 -10.32 -4.92 2.23
C GLY A 76 -10.04 -5.43 3.64
N THR A 77 -10.47 -6.65 3.87
CA THR A 77 -10.32 -7.34 5.15
C THR A 77 -9.94 -8.80 4.93
N TRP A 78 -9.15 -9.35 5.85
CA TRP A 78 -8.74 -10.75 5.87
C TRP A 78 -9.56 -11.58 6.86
N GLY A 79 -9.29 -12.89 6.87
CA GLY A 79 -9.87 -13.84 7.80
C GLY A 79 -11.28 -14.26 7.39
N LYS A 80 -12.14 -14.48 8.39
CA LYS A 80 -13.54 -14.84 8.17
C LYS A 80 -14.26 -13.70 7.44
N ASN A 81 -15.01 -14.02 6.39
CA ASN A 81 -15.73 -13.07 5.54
C ASN A 81 -14.75 -12.06 4.89
N LYS A 82 -13.63 -12.57 4.35
CA LYS A 82 -12.67 -11.76 3.60
C LYS A 82 -13.30 -11.14 2.35
N THR A 83 -12.98 -9.89 2.08
CA THR A 83 -13.34 -9.19 0.84
C THR A 83 -12.34 -8.08 0.55
N GLN A 84 -12.34 -7.61 -0.69
CA GLN A 84 -11.63 -6.39 -1.10
C GLN A 84 -12.43 -5.69 -2.18
N VAL A 85 -12.43 -4.37 -2.13
CA VAL A 85 -13.02 -3.51 -3.15
C VAL A 85 -11.96 -2.61 -3.78
N HIS A 86 -12.07 -2.36 -5.07
CA HIS A 86 -11.14 -1.54 -5.82
C HIS A 86 -11.91 -0.46 -6.57
N ASN A 87 -11.53 0.82 -6.39
CA ASN A 87 -11.97 1.89 -7.26
C ASN A 87 -10.79 2.38 -8.10
N PHE A 88 -11.03 2.58 -9.39
CA PHE A 88 -10.03 3.02 -10.37
C PHE A 88 -10.31 4.45 -10.82
N TYR A 89 -9.28 5.27 -10.86
CA TYR A 89 -9.37 6.68 -11.21
C TYR A 89 -8.44 7.00 -12.38
N PRO A 90 -8.92 7.74 -13.40
CA PRO A 90 -8.06 8.25 -14.45
C PRO A 90 -7.16 9.37 -13.92
N TRP A 91 -6.00 9.54 -14.51
CA TRP A 91 -5.01 10.52 -14.04
C TRP A 91 -5.50 11.98 -14.02
N LYS A 92 -6.50 12.34 -14.82
CA LYS A 92 -7.12 13.68 -14.78
C LYS A 92 -7.77 13.99 -13.44
N ASP A 93 -8.21 12.95 -12.72
CA ASP A 93 -8.89 13.07 -11.42
C ASP A 93 -7.91 12.85 -10.23
N VAL A 94 -6.62 12.59 -10.53
CA VAL A 94 -5.59 12.31 -9.52
C VAL A 94 -4.73 13.53 -9.26
N LYS A 95 -4.66 13.94 -8.00
CA LYS A 95 -3.68 14.92 -7.51
C LYS A 95 -2.57 14.19 -6.78
N LEU A 96 -1.39 14.11 -7.40
CA LEU A 96 -0.21 13.45 -6.84
C LEU A 96 0.88 14.46 -6.55
N ARG A 97 1.21 14.68 -5.29
CA ARG A 97 2.40 15.37 -4.82
C ARG A 97 3.47 14.34 -4.47
N GLY A 98 4.33 14.03 -5.43
CA GLY A 98 5.25 12.91 -5.32
C GLY A 98 6.48 13.14 -4.42
N LYS A 99 6.73 14.36 -3.93
CA LYS A 99 7.83 14.69 -3.00
C LYS A 99 7.28 15.25 -1.70
N ALA A 100 8.11 15.23 -0.66
CA ALA A 100 7.74 15.74 0.66
C ALA A 100 7.28 17.22 0.63
N PRO A 101 6.16 17.54 1.30
CA PRO A 101 5.21 16.62 1.91
C PRO A 101 4.45 15.84 0.82
N PHE A 102 4.54 14.51 0.87
CA PHE A 102 3.86 13.60 -0.05
C PHE A 102 2.33 13.66 0.14
N SER A 103 1.59 13.54 -0.94
CA SER A 103 0.16 13.24 -0.89
C SER A 103 -0.36 12.70 -2.21
N VAL A 104 -1.38 11.86 -2.14
CA VAL A 104 -2.17 11.40 -3.29
C VAL A 104 -3.65 11.53 -2.96
N GLU A 105 -4.42 12.07 -3.91
CA GLU A 105 -5.86 12.30 -3.75
C GLU A 105 -6.57 11.95 -5.06
N ALA A 106 -7.72 11.29 -4.96
CA ALA A 106 -8.66 11.11 -6.04
C ALA A 106 -10.07 10.89 -5.49
N ASN A 107 -11.04 11.64 -5.99
CA ASN A 107 -12.48 11.50 -5.70
C ASN A 107 -12.79 11.29 -4.19
N GLY A 108 -12.20 12.11 -3.34
CA GLY A 108 -12.41 12.05 -1.88
C GLY A 108 -11.59 10.99 -1.15
N CYS A 109 -10.84 10.14 -1.85
CA CYS A 109 -9.83 9.28 -1.24
C CYS A 109 -8.51 10.03 -1.14
N TYR A 110 -7.87 9.99 0.02
CA TYR A 110 -6.66 10.73 0.34
C TYR A 110 -5.67 9.88 1.12
N LEU A 111 -4.39 10.06 0.82
CA LEU A 111 -3.27 9.52 1.59
C LEU A 111 -2.13 10.53 1.62
N ASP A 112 -1.57 10.77 2.81
CA ASP A 112 -0.29 11.39 3.02
C ASP A 112 0.57 10.62 4.06
N GLU A 113 1.68 11.20 4.48
CA GLU A 113 2.61 10.57 5.45
C GLU A 113 1.99 10.38 6.86
N TYR A 114 0.88 11.07 7.17
CA TYR A 114 0.32 11.18 8.53
C TYR A 114 -1.16 10.84 8.62
N SER A 115 -1.85 10.72 7.48
CA SER A 115 -3.28 10.48 7.45
C SER A 115 -3.76 9.81 6.17
N THR A 116 -4.86 9.09 6.29
CA THR A 116 -5.63 8.58 5.15
C THR A 116 -7.11 8.62 5.46
N TYR A 117 -7.90 9.00 4.49
CA TYR A 117 -9.35 8.92 4.56
C TYR A 117 -9.94 8.66 3.18
N GLY A 118 -11.15 8.16 3.13
CA GLY A 118 -11.83 7.92 1.88
C GLY A 118 -13.08 7.08 2.00
N HIS A 119 -13.63 6.81 0.83
CA HIS A 119 -14.80 5.96 0.65
C HIS A 119 -14.60 5.14 -0.62
N ALA A 120 -14.83 3.84 -0.55
CA ALA A 120 -14.78 2.93 -1.68
C ALA A 120 -16.01 2.01 -1.66
N LYS A 121 -16.68 1.90 -2.81
CA LYS A 121 -17.86 1.07 -2.96
C LYS A 121 -17.83 0.35 -4.30
N VAL A 122 -18.19 -0.92 -4.28
CA VAL A 122 -18.39 -1.76 -5.47
C VAL A 122 -19.66 -2.57 -5.23
N THR A 123 -20.58 -2.53 -6.18
CA THR A 123 -21.83 -3.30 -6.13
C THR A 123 -21.60 -4.75 -6.56
N GLU A 124 -22.53 -5.66 -6.23
CA GLU A 124 -22.48 -7.04 -6.73
C GLU A 124 -22.51 -7.11 -8.26
N GLU A 125 -23.26 -6.22 -8.90
CA GLU A 125 -23.35 -6.12 -10.35
C GLU A 125 -22.00 -5.74 -10.97
N GLU A 126 -21.33 -4.71 -10.43
CA GLU A 126 -20.02 -4.26 -10.88
C GLU A 126 -18.95 -5.35 -10.65
N ALA A 127 -18.94 -6.00 -9.50
CA ALA A 127 -18.00 -7.07 -9.19
C ALA A 127 -18.17 -8.28 -10.14
N ASN A 128 -19.41 -8.65 -10.45
CA ASN A 128 -19.73 -9.76 -11.37
C ASN A 128 -19.46 -9.41 -12.83
N ALA A 129 -19.57 -8.13 -13.21
CA ALA A 129 -19.27 -7.68 -14.57
C ALA A 129 -17.77 -7.75 -14.91
N HIS A 130 -16.92 -7.69 -13.88
CA HIS A 130 -15.45 -7.63 -14.03
C HIS A 130 -14.71 -8.59 -13.07
N PRO A 131 -14.94 -9.92 -13.19
CA PRO A 131 -14.29 -10.91 -12.31
C PRO A 131 -12.76 -10.90 -12.45
N GLU A 132 -12.22 -10.45 -13.57
CA GLU A 132 -10.78 -10.29 -13.83
C GLU A 132 -10.13 -9.26 -12.90
N TYR A 133 -10.89 -8.34 -12.30
CA TYR A 133 -10.36 -7.39 -11.32
C TYR A 133 -10.16 -8.00 -9.94
N MET A 134 -10.65 -9.22 -9.72
CA MET A 134 -10.59 -9.89 -8.41
C MET A 134 -11.15 -9.01 -7.28
N CYS A 135 -12.17 -8.25 -7.59
CA CYS A 135 -12.85 -7.32 -6.70
C CYS A 135 -14.13 -7.96 -6.17
N GLY A 136 -14.35 -7.90 -4.87
CA GLY A 136 -15.62 -8.26 -4.26
C GLY A 136 -16.57 -7.06 -4.21
N ALA A 137 -17.82 -7.31 -3.84
CA ALA A 137 -18.76 -6.26 -3.51
C ALA A 137 -18.61 -5.82 -2.05
N GLY A 138 -18.95 -4.57 -1.78
CA GLY A 138 -18.93 -3.99 -0.45
C GLY A 138 -18.74 -2.48 -0.46
N GLU A 139 -18.88 -1.91 0.73
CA GLU A 139 -18.73 -0.48 0.96
C GLU A 139 -17.86 -0.23 2.17
N PHE A 140 -16.82 0.59 2.00
CA PHE A 140 -15.90 0.98 3.04
C PHE A 140 -15.79 2.51 3.11
N GLU A 141 -15.82 3.02 4.34
CA GLU A 141 -15.41 4.39 4.66
C GLU A 141 -14.30 4.29 5.71
N TRP A 142 -13.27 5.11 5.62
CA TRP A 142 -12.20 5.15 6.62
C TRP A 142 -11.73 6.57 6.88
N ASN A 143 -11.23 6.78 8.10
CA ASN A 143 -10.52 7.99 8.49
C ASN A 143 -9.50 7.63 9.56
N LEU A 144 -8.22 7.69 9.22
CA LEU A 144 -7.11 7.20 10.04
C LEU A 144 -5.98 8.21 10.11
N LYS A 145 -5.47 8.45 11.30
CA LYS A 145 -4.16 9.05 11.53
C LYS A 145 -3.10 7.95 11.44
N ILE A 146 -1.92 8.30 10.93
CA ILE A 146 -0.79 7.40 10.70
C ILE A 146 0.42 7.90 11.47
N GLN A 147 1.06 7.03 12.25
CA GLN A 147 2.30 7.32 12.93
C GLN A 147 3.27 6.15 12.74
N LYS A 148 4.20 6.29 11.82
CA LYS A 148 5.26 5.30 11.55
C LYS A 148 6.32 5.36 12.64
N ASP A 149 6.71 4.21 13.19
CA ASP A 149 7.67 4.09 14.29
C ASP A 149 8.93 3.34 13.86
N ILE A 150 8.84 2.05 13.54
CA ILE A 150 9.98 1.24 13.12
C ILE A 150 9.98 1.12 11.60
N ALA A 151 11.11 1.51 10.98
CA ALA A 151 11.28 1.51 9.53
C ALA A 151 12.59 0.84 9.12
N TRP A 152 12.57 0.21 7.95
CA TRP A 152 13.75 -0.38 7.32
C TRP A 152 13.83 -0.01 5.84
N ASN A 153 14.97 0.48 5.41
CA ASN A 153 15.16 0.95 4.05
C ASN A 153 15.82 -0.11 3.16
N VAL A 154 15.06 -1.12 2.77
CA VAL A 154 15.56 -2.19 1.89
C VAL A 154 15.86 -1.67 0.49
N GLY A 155 14.96 -0.89 -0.10
CA GLY A 155 15.12 -0.37 -1.47
C GLY A 155 16.25 0.62 -1.62
N TYR A 156 16.60 1.32 -0.55
CA TYR A 156 17.74 2.24 -0.53
C TYR A 156 19.05 1.56 -0.07
N GLY A 157 19.00 0.30 0.32
CA GLY A 157 20.18 -0.51 0.68
C GLY A 157 21.06 -0.86 -0.50
N THR A 158 20.56 -0.76 -1.74
CA THR A 158 21.36 -0.94 -2.96
C THR A 158 22.26 0.28 -3.23
N SER A 159 23.36 0.06 -3.98
CA SER A 159 24.26 1.16 -4.34
C SER A 159 23.52 2.28 -5.11
N ARG A 160 23.98 3.51 -4.95
CA ARG A 160 23.42 4.67 -5.67
C ARG A 160 23.45 4.48 -7.19
N LEU A 161 24.48 3.82 -7.70
CA LEU A 161 24.64 3.51 -9.12
C LEU A 161 23.51 2.62 -9.63
N PHE A 162 23.22 1.51 -8.96
CA PHE A 162 22.14 0.59 -9.37
C PHE A 162 20.75 1.23 -9.28
N ARG A 163 20.54 2.11 -8.31
CA ARG A 163 19.28 2.90 -8.24
C ARG A 163 19.17 3.90 -9.39
N PHE A 164 20.26 4.59 -9.72
CA PHE A 164 20.31 5.53 -10.84
C PHE A 164 20.05 4.81 -12.18
N LEU A 165 20.70 3.68 -12.39
CA LEU A 165 20.53 2.84 -13.58
C LEU A 165 19.17 2.11 -13.61
N LYS A 166 18.39 2.13 -12.51
CA LYS A 166 17.12 1.38 -12.39
C LYS A 166 17.29 -0.09 -12.75
N ALA A 167 18.38 -0.70 -12.26
CA ALA A 167 18.85 -2.03 -12.64
C ALA A 167 17.91 -3.17 -12.21
N PHE A 168 17.08 -2.97 -11.19
CA PHE A 168 16.12 -3.96 -10.71
C PHE A 168 14.72 -3.71 -11.27
N GLU A 169 13.95 -4.78 -11.42
CA GLU A 169 12.56 -4.67 -11.87
C GLU A 169 11.64 -4.13 -10.78
N MET A 170 11.99 -4.35 -9.50
CA MET A 170 11.21 -3.99 -8.33
C MET A 170 12.13 -3.46 -7.21
N TYR A 171 11.61 -2.54 -6.44
CA TYR A 171 12.19 -2.00 -5.22
C TYR A 171 11.15 -2.06 -4.10
N TRP A 172 11.62 -2.22 -2.88
CA TRP A 172 10.77 -2.28 -1.70
C TRP A 172 11.32 -1.36 -0.60
N HIS A 173 10.42 -0.71 0.11
CA HIS A 173 10.74 0.15 1.23
C HIS A 173 9.69 -0.04 2.33
N ALA A 174 10.11 -0.60 3.46
CA ALA A 174 9.27 -0.82 4.63
C ALA A 174 9.39 0.40 5.57
N GLU A 175 8.71 1.49 5.21
CA GLU A 175 8.75 2.76 5.94
C GLU A 175 8.00 2.74 7.28
N GLY A 176 7.25 1.68 7.54
CA GLY A 176 6.46 1.51 8.75
C GLY A 176 6.24 0.06 9.16
N MET A 177 7.32 -0.72 9.37
CA MET A 177 7.23 -2.11 9.86
C MET A 177 6.49 -2.22 11.20
N LYS A 178 6.49 -1.14 12.00
CA LYS A 178 5.57 -0.88 13.09
C LYS A 178 4.99 0.50 12.88
N THR A 179 3.70 0.55 12.68
CA THR A 179 2.94 1.78 12.44
C THR A 179 1.73 1.80 13.37
N PHE A 180 1.49 2.94 14.00
CA PHE A 180 0.30 3.16 14.80
C PHE A 180 -0.76 3.85 13.95
N TYR A 181 -1.98 3.32 14.02
CA TYR A 181 -3.16 3.92 13.42
C TYR A 181 -4.17 4.30 14.49
N GLU A 182 -4.89 5.39 14.26
CA GLU A 182 -5.95 5.86 15.15
C GLU A 182 -7.10 6.45 14.32
N GLY A 183 -8.32 5.99 14.59
CA GLY A 183 -9.50 6.44 13.90
C GLY A 183 -10.54 5.35 13.75
N TYR A 184 -11.12 5.22 12.56
CA TYR A 184 -12.19 4.24 12.31
C TYR A 184 -12.21 3.73 10.87
N VAL A 185 -12.85 2.57 10.72
CA VAL A 185 -13.34 2.02 9.44
C VAL A 185 -14.82 1.71 9.61
N ILE A 186 -15.66 2.08 8.63
CA ILE A 186 -17.02 1.59 8.49
C ILE A 186 -17.01 0.61 7.31
N TYR A 187 -17.44 -0.62 7.56
CA TYR A 187 -17.54 -1.66 6.54
C TYR A 187 -18.96 -2.19 6.49
N ASN A 188 -19.65 -1.98 5.35
CA ASN A 188 -21.06 -2.33 5.14
C ASN A 188 -21.96 -1.83 6.29
N GLY A 189 -21.80 -0.56 6.68
CA GLY A 189 -22.55 0.09 7.76
C GLY A 189 -22.08 -0.23 9.18
N ARG A 190 -21.18 -1.19 9.36
CA ARG A 190 -20.65 -1.58 10.68
C ARG A 190 -19.36 -0.83 11.01
N LYS A 191 -19.29 -0.21 12.17
CA LYS A 191 -18.16 0.61 12.61
C LYS A 191 -17.11 -0.21 13.37
N TYR A 192 -15.85 -0.02 13.00
CA TYR A 192 -14.66 -0.59 13.65
C TYR A 192 -13.75 0.53 14.12
N ILE A 193 -13.30 0.46 15.36
CA ILE A 193 -12.41 1.44 15.97
C ILE A 193 -10.96 0.96 15.85
N VAL A 194 -10.10 1.84 15.40
CA VAL A 194 -8.65 1.63 15.33
C VAL A 194 -7.99 2.43 16.43
N SER A 195 -7.25 1.76 17.30
CA SER A 195 -6.48 2.41 18.38
C SER A 195 -5.01 2.02 18.32
N LYS A 196 -4.15 2.89 18.79
CA LYS A 196 -2.69 2.69 18.79
C LYS A 196 -2.26 1.41 19.51
N GLU A 197 -2.97 1.04 20.56
CA GLU A 197 -2.63 -0.09 21.44
C GLU A 197 -2.87 -1.45 20.76
N ASN A 198 -3.83 -1.51 19.84
CA ASN A 198 -4.35 -2.75 19.29
C ASN A 198 -4.30 -2.86 17.76
N CYS A 199 -3.73 -1.85 17.07
CA CYS A 199 -3.79 -1.83 15.61
C CYS A 199 -2.80 -2.78 14.92
N TYR A 200 -1.73 -3.20 15.57
CA TYR A 200 -0.66 -4.04 14.97
C TYR A 200 -0.29 -3.59 13.56
N GLY A 201 -0.18 -2.27 13.38
CA GLY A 201 -0.14 -1.64 12.09
C GLY A 201 1.18 -1.79 11.36
N TYR A 202 1.09 -1.85 10.04
CA TYR A 202 2.21 -1.97 9.12
C TYR A 202 2.02 -1.05 7.92
N ALA A 203 3.11 -0.48 7.41
CA ALA A 203 3.13 0.29 6.18
C ALA A 203 4.38 -0.02 5.37
N ASP A 204 4.22 -0.22 4.07
CA ASP A 204 5.33 -0.32 3.12
C ASP A 204 4.98 0.30 1.77
N LYS A 205 5.98 0.38 0.92
CA LYS A 205 5.80 0.75 -0.47
C LYS A 205 6.69 -0.08 -1.39
N ASN A 206 6.16 -0.33 -2.58
CA ASN A 206 6.87 -0.99 -3.66
C ASN A 206 6.76 -0.15 -4.94
N TRP A 207 7.84 -0.12 -5.71
CA TRP A 207 7.84 0.52 -7.02
C TRP A 207 8.75 -0.21 -8.00
N GLY A 208 8.48 -0.06 -9.29
CA GLY A 208 9.31 -0.69 -10.30
C GLY A 208 8.67 -0.71 -11.68
N ARG A 209 9.16 -1.63 -12.51
CA ARG A 209 8.64 -1.89 -13.86
C ARG A 209 7.69 -3.07 -13.88
N ASN A 210 7.95 -4.06 -13.04
CA ASN A 210 7.22 -5.30 -12.96
C ASN A 210 7.32 -5.86 -11.55
N PHE A 211 6.44 -6.79 -11.19
CA PHE A 211 6.45 -7.45 -9.91
C PHE A 211 7.18 -8.79 -10.01
N THR A 212 7.95 -9.12 -8.96
CA THR A 212 8.65 -10.41 -8.85
C THR A 212 7.65 -11.57 -8.77
N THR A 213 7.89 -12.63 -9.54
CA THR A 213 7.05 -13.84 -9.55
C THR A 213 7.94 -15.08 -9.62
N PRO A 214 7.80 -16.10 -8.72
CA PRO A 214 6.97 -16.05 -7.50
C PRO A 214 7.56 -15.14 -6.42
N TRP A 215 6.71 -14.74 -5.46
CA TRP A 215 7.13 -13.93 -4.33
C TRP A 215 6.54 -14.46 -3.01
N VAL A 216 7.19 -14.12 -1.91
CA VAL A 216 6.72 -14.37 -0.56
C VAL A 216 6.88 -13.11 0.28
N TRP A 217 5.91 -12.85 1.13
CA TRP A 217 5.99 -11.81 2.13
C TRP A 217 5.41 -12.32 3.45
N LEU A 218 6.18 -12.13 4.51
CA LEU A 218 5.81 -12.49 5.87
C LEU A 218 6.18 -11.32 6.78
N SER A 219 5.22 -10.82 7.54
CA SER A 219 5.43 -9.71 8.46
C SER A 219 4.73 -9.94 9.78
N SER A 220 5.36 -9.51 10.88
CA SER A 220 4.77 -9.46 12.21
C SER A 220 5.44 -8.42 13.08
N ASN A 221 4.65 -7.63 13.79
CA ASN A 221 5.10 -6.70 14.83
C ASN A 221 4.43 -6.94 16.18
N ASN A 222 3.71 -8.08 16.31
CA ASN A 222 3.09 -8.54 17.55
C ASN A 222 3.85 -9.78 18.08
N LEU A 223 5.11 -9.57 18.45
CA LEU A 223 6.03 -10.64 18.86
C LEU A 223 6.03 -10.82 20.38
N TYR A 224 6.10 -12.08 20.82
CA TYR A 224 6.21 -12.46 22.23
C TYR A 224 7.45 -13.33 22.43
N SER A 225 8.29 -13.00 23.42
CA SER A 225 9.46 -13.80 23.78
C SER A 225 9.08 -14.91 24.74
N ASN A 226 9.18 -16.16 24.29
CA ASN A 226 9.00 -17.32 25.16
C ASN A 226 10.10 -17.48 26.23
N VAL A 227 11.30 -16.94 25.95
CA VAL A 227 12.43 -16.95 26.90
C VAL A 227 12.22 -15.93 28.00
N HIS A 228 11.92 -14.67 27.63
CA HIS A 228 11.76 -13.57 28.57
C HIS A 228 10.33 -13.40 29.10
N LYS A 229 9.37 -14.22 28.61
CA LYS A 229 7.94 -14.19 28.98
C LYS A 229 7.32 -12.79 28.89
N LYS A 230 7.69 -12.04 27.84
CA LYS A 230 7.17 -10.68 27.63
C LYS A 230 6.95 -10.37 26.16
N LYS A 231 6.07 -9.41 25.90
CA LYS A 231 5.88 -8.81 24.57
C LYS A 231 7.13 -8.00 24.18
N LEU A 232 7.50 -8.10 22.89
CA LEU A 232 8.66 -7.41 22.34
C LEU A 232 8.20 -6.13 21.62
N GLU A 233 8.07 -5.05 22.38
CA GLU A 233 7.48 -3.78 21.91
C GLU A 233 8.25 -3.12 20.75
N ASN A 234 9.57 -3.31 20.71
CA ASN A 234 10.47 -2.69 19.73
C ASN A 234 11.04 -3.70 18.71
N SER A 235 10.38 -4.85 18.57
CA SER A 235 10.83 -5.89 17.64
C SER A 235 9.80 -6.11 16.54
N VAL A 236 10.30 -6.24 15.33
CA VAL A 236 9.50 -6.57 14.15
C VAL A 236 10.17 -7.68 13.38
N PHE A 237 9.38 -8.49 12.70
CA PHE A 237 9.83 -9.49 11.76
C PHE A 237 9.22 -9.15 10.40
N ASP A 238 10.07 -9.02 9.39
CA ASP A 238 9.61 -8.72 8.04
C ASP A 238 10.54 -9.36 7.01
N VAL A 239 9.99 -10.17 6.14
CA VAL A 239 10.69 -10.91 5.11
C VAL A 239 9.95 -10.76 3.79
N GLY A 240 10.60 -10.12 2.84
CA GLY A 240 10.19 -10.10 1.44
C GLY A 240 11.19 -10.86 0.58
N GLY A 241 10.70 -11.71 -0.30
CA GLY A 241 11.56 -12.48 -1.19
C GLY A 241 10.86 -12.90 -2.46
N GLY A 242 11.67 -13.25 -3.46
CA GLY A 242 11.18 -13.71 -4.73
C GLY A 242 12.32 -13.98 -5.70
N LYS A 243 12.01 -14.12 -6.97
CA LYS A 243 12.97 -14.31 -8.06
C LYS A 243 13.04 -13.04 -8.92
N PRO A 244 13.78 -11.98 -8.49
CA PRO A 244 13.85 -10.73 -9.21
C PRO A 244 14.61 -10.88 -10.52
N LYS A 245 14.20 -10.14 -11.55
CA LYS A 245 15.00 -9.94 -12.75
C LYS A 245 15.86 -8.69 -12.57
N VAL A 246 17.15 -8.84 -12.92
CA VAL A 246 18.10 -7.75 -12.95
C VAL A 246 18.33 -7.37 -14.41
N TYR A 247 18.17 -6.11 -14.74
CA TYR A 247 18.40 -5.58 -16.09
C TYR A 247 19.80 -4.96 -16.13
N PHE A 248 20.70 -5.59 -16.88
CA PHE A 248 21.96 -4.95 -17.24
C PHE A 248 21.71 -4.04 -18.45
N VAL A 249 22.15 -2.81 -18.35
CA VAL A 249 22.21 -1.92 -19.51
C VAL A 249 23.37 -2.43 -20.34
N SER A 250 23.09 -2.98 -21.53
CA SER A 250 24.12 -3.10 -22.57
C SER A 250 24.45 -1.67 -23.01
N ILE A 251 25.67 -1.24 -22.75
CA ILE A 251 26.24 0.00 -23.26
C ILE A 251 26.61 -0.21 -24.73
#